data_ebd9e9f19a1f1c9450e66100758bff7d
#
_entry.id   ebd9e9f19a1f1c9450e66100758bff7d
#
_cell.length_a   1.000
_cell.length_b   1.000
_cell.length_c   1.000
_cell.angle_alpha   90.00
_cell.angle_beta   90.00
_cell.angle_gamma   90.00
#
_symmetry.space_group_name_H-M   'P 1'
#
loop_
_entity.id
_entity.type
_entity.pdbx_description
1 polymer ?
#
loop_
_entity_poly.entity_id
_entity_poly.type
_entity_poly.pdbx_seq_one_letter_code
_entity_poly.pdbx_strand_id
1 'polypeptide(L)'
;GVSSHDIVYKFRRHFSTKKVGHAGTLDPFASGLLIVLVGKATKLSDTFLNKDKEYKARVLLGIQTTSGDPEGDIVSSIDESISIDDQKVKTILESFMPKYNQTVPLFSSVKVGGKKLRELARQHASFKFQTNNEVEFFNAKGESVKKIILPSKDVNIYSIELLEKGEIKVEDLVDIF
;
A
#
# COMPACT_ATOMS: atom_id res chain seq x y z
N GLY A 1 6.91 14.14 -0.03
CA GLY A 1 5.87 14.32 -1.05
C GLY A 1 4.65 15.08 -0.51
N VAL A 2 3.73 15.40 -1.39
CA VAL A 2 2.46 16.08 -1.06
C VAL A 2 1.39 15.02 -0.87
N SER A 3 0.69 15.03 0.27
CA SER A 3 -0.39 14.07 0.52
C SER A 3 -1.65 14.41 -0.30
N SER A 4 -2.50 13.40 -0.55
CA SER A 4 -3.81 13.61 -1.20
C SER A 4 -4.68 14.61 -0.42
N HIS A 5 -4.51 14.68 0.91
CA HIS A 5 -5.23 15.65 1.76
C HIS A 5 -4.74 17.09 1.58
N ASP A 6 -3.45 17.31 1.34
CA ASP A 6 -2.90 18.64 1.05
C ASP A 6 -3.47 19.20 -0.25
N ILE A 7 -3.68 18.32 -1.25
CA ILE A 7 -4.36 18.70 -2.49
C ILE A 7 -5.80 19.13 -2.20
N VAL A 8 -6.55 18.37 -1.40
CA VAL A 8 -7.91 18.77 -0.98
C VAL A 8 -7.90 20.11 -0.28
N TYR A 9 -6.93 20.38 0.58
CA TYR A 9 -6.80 21.67 1.27
C TYR A 9 -6.53 22.83 0.31
N LYS A 10 -5.65 22.65 -0.68
CA LYS A 10 -5.43 23.65 -1.75
C LYS A 10 -6.71 23.96 -2.50
N PHE A 11 -7.49 22.95 -2.87
CA PHE A 11 -8.78 23.13 -3.57
C PHE A 11 -9.84 23.81 -2.70
N ARG A 12 -9.88 23.50 -1.38
CA ARG A 12 -10.77 24.23 -0.44
C ARG A 12 -10.50 25.72 -0.43
N ARG A 13 -9.24 26.11 -0.45
CA ARG A 13 -8.85 27.52 -0.52
C ARG A 13 -9.19 28.14 -1.86
N HIS A 14 -8.87 27.46 -2.95
CA HIS A 14 -9.10 27.97 -4.30
C HIS A 14 -10.59 28.21 -4.60
N PHE A 15 -11.45 27.29 -4.21
CA PHE A 15 -12.90 27.39 -4.43
C PHE A 15 -13.69 28.01 -3.25
N SER A 16 -13.01 28.50 -2.23
CA SER A 16 -13.61 29.07 -1.02
C SER A 16 -14.73 28.23 -0.42
N THR A 17 -14.55 26.88 -0.41
CA THR A 17 -15.54 25.92 0.10
C THR A 17 -14.91 24.84 0.95
N LYS A 18 -15.59 24.46 2.03
CA LYS A 18 -15.19 23.31 2.88
C LYS A 18 -15.56 21.96 2.25
N LYS A 19 -16.49 21.93 1.29
CA LYS A 19 -16.97 20.71 0.65
C LYS A 19 -16.04 20.31 -0.48
N VAL A 20 -14.88 19.73 -0.13
CA VAL A 20 -13.93 19.14 -1.07
C VAL A 20 -13.44 17.82 -0.49
N GLY A 21 -13.40 16.80 -1.32
CA GLY A 21 -12.90 15.47 -1.02
C GLY A 21 -12.15 14.88 -2.21
N HIS A 22 -11.62 13.67 -2.07
CA HIS A 22 -11.01 12.93 -3.16
C HIS A 22 -11.59 11.51 -3.23
N ALA A 23 -11.49 10.90 -4.40
CA ALA A 23 -11.88 9.52 -4.65
C ALA A 23 -10.64 8.67 -4.90
N GLY A 24 -10.09 8.11 -3.84
CA GLY A 24 -8.84 7.36 -3.82
C GLY A 24 -7.70 8.17 -3.21
N THR A 25 -6.81 7.47 -2.51
CA THR A 25 -5.59 8.05 -1.93
C THR A 25 -4.41 7.59 -2.76
N LEU A 26 -3.52 8.51 -3.11
CA LEU A 26 -2.19 8.18 -3.58
C LEU A 26 -1.24 8.17 -2.38
N ASP A 27 -0.37 7.18 -2.34
CA ASP A 27 0.72 7.15 -1.37
C ASP A 27 1.70 8.30 -1.66
N PRO A 28 2.40 8.85 -0.65
CA PRO A 28 3.22 10.06 -0.82
C PRO A 28 4.34 9.92 -1.86
N PHE A 29 4.86 8.71 -2.06
CA PHE A 29 5.88 8.40 -3.07
C PHE A 29 5.29 8.11 -4.46
N ALA A 30 3.97 7.85 -4.55
CA ALA A 30 3.32 7.51 -5.81
C ALA A 30 2.95 8.76 -6.62
N SER A 31 2.98 8.62 -7.94
CA SER A 31 2.44 9.60 -8.89
C SER A 31 1.26 9.01 -9.64
N GLY A 32 0.31 9.86 -10.05
CA GLY A 32 -0.85 9.39 -10.80
C GLY A 32 -2.05 10.33 -10.74
N LEU A 33 -3.19 9.82 -11.19
CA LEU A 33 -4.46 10.55 -11.23
C LEU A 33 -5.12 10.59 -9.85
N LEU A 34 -5.35 11.79 -9.34
CA LEU A 34 -6.16 12.02 -8.15
C LEU A 34 -7.47 12.71 -8.54
N ILE A 35 -8.60 12.03 -8.34
CA ILE A 35 -9.92 12.62 -8.60
C ILE A 35 -10.33 13.46 -7.39
N VAL A 36 -10.42 14.79 -7.59
CA VAL A 36 -10.87 15.73 -6.56
C VAL A 36 -12.32 16.13 -6.83
N LEU A 37 -13.14 16.03 -5.81
CA LEU A 37 -14.58 16.28 -5.86
C LEU A 37 -14.91 17.57 -5.09
N VAL A 38 -15.63 18.50 -5.72
CA VAL A 38 -15.93 19.80 -5.14
C VAL A 38 -17.45 20.00 -4.99
N GLY A 39 -17.87 20.55 -3.88
CA GLY A 39 -19.27 20.90 -3.61
C GLY A 39 -20.18 19.66 -3.58
N LYS A 40 -21.24 19.67 -4.38
CA LYS A 40 -22.21 18.56 -4.45
C LYS A 40 -21.59 17.26 -4.99
N ALA A 41 -20.52 17.36 -5.80
CA ALA A 41 -19.83 16.20 -6.37
C ALA A 41 -19.17 15.31 -5.29
N THR A 42 -18.94 15.78 -4.07
CA THR A 42 -18.42 14.95 -2.97
C THR A 42 -19.32 13.74 -2.64
N LYS A 43 -20.61 13.79 -3.01
CA LYS A 43 -21.54 12.65 -2.87
C LYS A 43 -21.25 11.50 -3.83
N LEU A 44 -20.47 11.73 -4.88
CA LEU A 44 -20.09 10.75 -5.89
C LEU A 44 -18.79 10.01 -5.54
N SER A 45 -18.25 10.23 -4.34
CA SER A 45 -16.98 9.63 -3.91
C SER A 45 -16.97 8.11 -4.08
N ASP A 46 -18.00 7.41 -3.59
CA ASP A 46 -18.09 5.96 -3.68
C ASP A 46 -18.20 5.46 -5.13
N THR A 47 -18.89 6.21 -5.98
CA THR A 47 -18.97 5.89 -7.41
C THR A 47 -17.60 5.87 -8.07
N PHE A 48 -16.76 6.86 -7.77
CA PHE A 48 -15.41 6.94 -8.33
C PHE A 48 -14.43 5.98 -7.64
N LEU A 49 -14.59 5.76 -6.34
CA LEU A 49 -13.79 4.78 -5.60
C LEU A 49 -13.97 3.35 -6.12
N ASN A 50 -15.14 3.04 -6.64
CA ASN A 50 -15.47 1.70 -7.15
C ASN A 50 -15.23 1.54 -8.67
N LYS A 51 -14.67 2.54 -9.35
CA LYS A 51 -14.25 2.42 -10.75
C LYS A 51 -13.02 1.53 -10.87
N ASP A 52 -12.87 0.93 -12.04
CA ASP A 52 -11.66 0.18 -12.40
C ASP A 52 -10.44 1.10 -12.35
N LYS A 53 -9.29 0.51 -12.03
CA LYS A 53 -8.02 1.20 -11.86
C LYS A 53 -6.92 0.45 -12.58
N GLU A 54 -5.98 1.21 -13.09
CA GLU A 54 -4.75 0.70 -13.68
C GLU A 54 -3.57 1.22 -12.86
N TYR A 55 -2.58 0.34 -12.62
CA TYR A 55 -1.38 0.66 -11.86
C TYR A 55 -0.15 0.20 -12.64
N LYS A 56 0.86 1.05 -12.71
CA LYS A 56 2.21 0.66 -13.06
C LYS A 56 3.04 0.62 -11.78
N ALA A 57 3.41 -0.59 -11.35
CA ALA A 57 4.18 -0.80 -10.13
C ALA A 57 5.62 -1.20 -10.46
N ARG A 58 6.58 -0.65 -9.71
CA ARG A 58 7.96 -1.13 -9.70
C ARG A 58 8.18 -1.90 -8.40
N VAL A 59 8.64 -3.13 -8.52
CA VAL A 59 8.89 -4.03 -7.38
C VAL A 59 10.39 -4.27 -7.30
N LEU A 60 10.99 -3.99 -6.16
CA LEU A 60 12.36 -4.31 -5.86
C LEU A 60 12.40 -5.65 -5.10
N LEU A 61 13.14 -6.60 -5.66
CA LEU A 61 13.40 -7.89 -5.00
C LEU A 61 14.70 -7.84 -4.21
N GLY A 62 14.77 -8.63 -3.14
CA GLY A 62 15.96 -8.74 -2.29
C GLY A 62 16.00 -7.77 -1.10
N ILE A 63 15.08 -6.84 -1.01
CA ILE A 63 14.96 -5.93 0.15
C ILE A 63 13.54 -6.03 0.73
N GLN A 64 13.48 -6.14 2.05
CA GLN A 64 12.23 -6.08 2.79
C GLN A 64 12.25 -4.86 3.71
N THR A 65 11.17 -4.09 3.68
CA THR A 65 10.97 -2.96 4.60
C THR A 65 9.84 -3.22 5.58
N THR A 66 9.79 -2.47 6.66
CA THR A 66 8.75 -2.59 7.70
C THR A 66 7.34 -2.35 7.17
N SER A 67 7.17 -1.47 6.19
CA SER A 67 5.89 -1.13 5.56
C SER A 67 5.62 -1.87 4.25
N GLY A 68 6.63 -2.52 3.66
CA GLY A 68 6.57 -3.15 2.34
C GLY A 68 6.65 -2.13 1.18
N ASP A 69 7.02 -0.89 1.47
CA ASP A 69 7.20 0.21 0.53
C ASP A 69 8.50 0.99 0.82
N PRO A 70 8.87 1.99 -0.02
CA PRO A 70 10.12 2.75 0.17
C PRO A 70 10.15 3.64 1.42
N GLU A 71 9.01 3.90 2.06
CA GLU A 71 8.96 4.76 3.27
C GLU A 71 9.28 3.99 4.56
N GLY A 72 9.37 2.64 4.51
CA GLY A 72 9.68 1.80 5.65
C GLY A 72 11.18 1.59 5.87
N ASP A 73 11.56 1.34 7.13
CA ASP A 73 12.92 0.95 7.48
C ASP A 73 13.25 -0.43 6.90
N ILE A 74 14.48 -0.61 6.41
CA ILE A 74 14.95 -1.91 5.92
C ILE A 74 15.08 -2.88 7.09
N VAL A 75 14.40 -4.03 6.99
CA VAL A 75 14.43 -5.10 8.00
C VAL A 75 15.28 -6.29 7.58
N SER A 76 15.43 -6.50 6.27
CA SER A 76 16.33 -7.52 5.71
C SER A 76 16.71 -7.17 4.28
N SER A 77 17.90 -7.60 3.87
CA SER A 77 18.39 -7.52 2.51
C SER A 77 19.12 -8.82 2.14
N ILE A 78 19.15 -9.11 0.85
CA ILE A 78 19.94 -10.20 0.27
C ILE A 78 21.07 -9.55 -0.53
N ASP A 79 22.31 -9.86 -0.17
CA ASP A 79 23.51 -9.33 -0.83
C ASP A 79 23.90 -10.09 -2.10
N GLU A 80 23.24 -11.21 -2.36
CA GLU A 80 23.50 -12.03 -3.54
C GLU A 80 22.64 -11.59 -4.72
N SER A 81 23.17 -11.75 -5.95
CA SER A 81 22.38 -11.51 -7.16
C SER A 81 21.21 -12.48 -7.26
N ILE A 82 20.02 -11.92 -7.45
CA ILE A 82 18.80 -12.71 -7.60
C ILE A 82 18.57 -13.00 -9.08
N SER A 83 18.68 -14.28 -9.45
CA SER A 83 18.28 -14.71 -10.80
C SER A 83 16.76 -14.81 -10.87
N ILE A 84 16.18 -14.09 -11.81
CA ILE A 84 14.74 -14.06 -12.04
C ILE A 84 14.40 -14.87 -13.29
N ASP A 85 13.67 -15.95 -13.11
CA ASP A 85 13.10 -16.76 -14.19
C ASP A 85 11.78 -16.12 -14.66
N ASP A 86 11.75 -15.68 -15.92
CA ASP A 86 10.59 -15.03 -16.53
C ASP A 86 9.34 -15.92 -16.53
N GLN A 87 9.51 -17.22 -16.75
CA GLN A 87 8.37 -18.14 -16.73
C GLN A 87 7.80 -18.28 -15.33
N LYS A 88 8.65 -18.29 -14.31
CA LYS A 88 8.22 -18.30 -12.90
C LYS A 88 7.48 -17.02 -12.53
N VAL A 89 7.99 -15.85 -12.96
CA VAL A 89 7.32 -14.55 -12.73
C VAL A 89 5.95 -14.55 -13.40
N LYS A 90 5.88 -14.96 -14.67
CA LYS A 90 4.61 -15.04 -15.40
C LYS A 90 3.59 -15.93 -14.68
N THR A 91 3.99 -17.11 -14.25
CA THR A 91 3.12 -18.04 -13.50
C THR A 91 2.61 -17.42 -12.21
N ILE A 92 3.48 -16.71 -11.47
CA ILE A 92 3.08 -16.00 -10.25
C ILE A 92 2.08 -14.89 -10.56
N LEU A 93 2.32 -14.05 -11.59
CA LEU A 93 1.41 -12.97 -11.97
C LEU A 93 0.05 -13.53 -12.39
N GLU A 94 0.02 -14.60 -13.19
CA GLU A 94 -1.20 -15.27 -13.62
C GLU A 94 -2.00 -15.84 -12.43
N SER A 95 -1.34 -16.26 -11.34
CA SER A 95 -2.01 -16.79 -10.15
C SER A 95 -2.87 -15.77 -9.40
N PHE A 96 -2.69 -14.48 -9.66
CA PHE A 96 -3.56 -13.43 -9.10
C PHE A 96 -4.85 -13.23 -9.88
N MET A 97 -4.96 -13.77 -11.08
CA MET A 97 -6.12 -13.59 -11.94
C MET A 97 -7.08 -14.79 -11.88
N PRO A 98 -8.36 -14.59 -12.19
CA PRO A 98 -9.07 -13.32 -12.40
C PRO A 98 -9.50 -12.68 -11.08
N LYS A 99 -9.35 -13.38 -9.97
CA LYS A 99 -9.83 -12.96 -8.65
C LYS A 99 -8.80 -13.29 -7.58
N TYR A 100 -8.51 -12.31 -6.75
CA TYR A 100 -7.56 -12.43 -5.66
C TYR A 100 -8.16 -11.96 -4.33
N ASN A 101 -8.00 -12.75 -3.27
CA ASN A 101 -8.39 -12.33 -1.92
C ASN A 101 -7.26 -11.53 -1.29
N GLN A 102 -7.34 -10.22 -1.40
CA GLN A 102 -6.32 -9.29 -0.92
C GLN A 102 -6.47 -9.03 0.58
N THR A 103 -5.48 -9.42 1.36
CA THR A 103 -5.36 -9.01 2.76
C THR A 103 -4.98 -7.54 2.83
N VAL A 104 -5.66 -6.79 3.69
CA VAL A 104 -5.38 -5.36 3.89
C VAL A 104 -4.00 -5.19 4.53
N PRO A 105 -3.13 -4.32 3.98
CA PRO A 105 -1.82 -4.06 4.57
C PRO A 105 -1.92 -3.51 5.99
N LEU A 106 -1.00 -3.95 6.87
CA LEU A 106 -0.96 -3.49 8.26
C LEU A 106 -0.76 -1.96 8.36
N PHE A 107 0.04 -1.37 7.47
CA PHE A 107 0.29 0.08 7.43
C PHE A 107 -0.76 0.86 6.63
N SER A 108 -2.03 0.44 6.71
CA SER A 108 -3.15 1.10 6.02
C SER A 108 -3.96 2.02 6.95
N SER A 109 -4.88 2.77 6.33
CA SER A 109 -5.87 3.61 7.04
C SER A 109 -7.14 2.86 7.43
N VAL A 110 -7.23 1.56 7.13
CA VAL A 110 -8.37 0.73 7.51
C VAL A 110 -8.44 0.61 9.03
N LYS A 111 -9.66 0.64 9.57
CA LYS A 111 -9.89 0.56 11.02
C LYS A 111 -10.26 -0.86 11.44
N VAL A 112 -9.60 -1.33 12.50
CA VAL A 112 -9.95 -2.57 13.21
C VAL A 112 -10.11 -2.22 14.70
N GLY A 113 -11.26 -2.55 15.28
CA GLY A 113 -11.55 -2.18 16.66
C GLY A 113 -11.54 -0.67 16.92
N GLY A 114 -11.93 0.14 15.92
CA GLY A 114 -12.01 1.61 16.02
C GLY A 114 -10.69 2.36 15.77
N LYS A 115 -9.55 1.67 15.73
CA LYS A 115 -8.22 2.26 15.46
C LYS A 115 -7.73 1.92 14.06
N LYS A 116 -7.02 2.83 13.41
CA LYS A 116 -6.39 2.54 12.12
C LYS A 116 -5.26 1.53 12.30
N LEU A 117 -5.13 0.61 11.35
CA LEU A 117 -4.10 -0.44 11.38
C LEU A 117 -2.70 0.15 11.53
N ARG A 118 -2.35 1.19 10.77
CA ARG A 118 -1.06 1.88 10.88
C ARG A 118 -0.80 2.51 12.25
N GLU A 119 -1.84 2.95 12.96
CA GLU A 119 -1.72 3.47 14.32
C GLU A 119 -1.45 2.34 15.30
N LEU A 120 -2.10 1.19 15.12
CA LEU A 120 -1.83 -0.02 15.90
C LEU A 120 -0.39 -0.49 15.69
N ALA A 121 0.09 -0.54 14.44
CA ALA A 121 1.47 -0.94 14.15
C ALA A 121 2.50 -0.04 14.85
N ARG A 122 2.29 1.27 14.83
CA ARG A 122 3.20 2.27 15.45
C ARG A 122 3.12 2.35 16.97
N GLN A 123 2.02 1.88 17.59
CA GLN A 123 1.84 1.91 19.05
C GLN A 123 2.57 0.79 19.79
N HIS A 124 3.03 -0.24 19.08
CA HIS A 124 3.66 -1.43 19.67
C HIS A 124 5.13 -1.50 19.27
N ALA A 125 5.94 -2.12 20.12
CA ALA A 125 7.39 -2.20 19.89
C ALA A 125 7.76 -3.08 18.71
N SER A 126 6.98 -4.14 18.47
CA SER A 126 7.14 -5.02 17.31
C SER A 126 5.84 -5.77 17.01
N PHE A 127 5.80 -6.42 15.86
CA PHE A 127 4.70 -7.29 15.46
C PHE A 127 5.22 -8.48 14.67
N LYS A 128 4.42 -9.56 14.63
CA LYS A 128 4.67 -10.75 13.79
C LYS A 128 3.41 -11.13 13.05
N PHE A 129 3.55 -11.43 11.77
CA PHE A 129 2.50 -12.06 10.99
C PHE A 129 2.43 -13.53 11.34
N GLN A 130 1.23 -13.99 11.60
CA GLN A 130 0.88 -15.39 11.86
C GLN A 130 0.09 -15.95 10.67
N THR A 131 -0.29 -17.21 10.73
CA THR A 131 -1.21 -17.82 9.77
C THR A 131 -2.59 -17.16 9.80
N ASN A 132 -3.39 -17.32 8.73
CA ASN A 132 -4.77 -16.83 8.66
C ASN A 132 -4.94 -15.31 8.84
N ASN A 133 -4.01 -14.52 8.29
CA ASN A 133 -4.03 -13.06 8.36
C ASN A 133 -3.99 -12.49 9.80
N GLU A 134 -3.60 -13.28 10.78
CA GLU A 134 -3.43 -12.79 12.15
C GLU A 134 -2.12 -12.01 12.27
N VAL A 135 -2.17 -10.89 13.00
CA VAL A 135 -0.99 -10.13 13.43
C VAL A 135 -0.96 -10.07 14.94
N GLU A 136 0.16 -10.45 15.50
CA GLU A 136 0.43 -10.42 16.93
C GLU A 136 1.40 -9.28 17.26
N PHE A 137 1.03 -8.45 18.22
CA PHE A 137 1.80 -7.27 18.64
C PHE A 137 2.48 -7.53 19.99
N PHE A 138 3.68 -6.96 20.14
CA PHE A 138 4.52 -7.14 21.31
C PHE A 138 4.89 -5.79 21.93
N ASN A 139 5.03 -5.78 23.26
CA ASN A 139 5.58 -4.64 23.99
C ASN A 139 7.13 -4.64 23.96
N ALA A 140 7.76 -3.63 24.55
CA ALA A 140 9.21 -3.52 24.62
C ALA A 140 9.92 -4.65 25.40
N LYS A 141 9.17 -5.44 26.19
CA LYS A 141 9.69 -6.63 26.89
C LYS A 141 9.57 -7.91 26.05
N GLY A 142 9.01 -7.83 24.84
CA GLY A 142 8.75 -8.98 23.99
C GLY A 142 7.53 -9.80 24.38
N GLU A 143 6.67 -9.28 25.25
CA GLU A 143 5.44 -9.95 25.65
C GLU A 143 4.32 -9.64 24.65
N SER A 144 3.54 -10.67 24.30
CA SER A 144 2.37 -10.53 23.44
C SER A 144 1.29 -9.71 24.15
N VAL A 145 0.87 -8.60 23.54
CA VAL A 145 -0.10 -7.67 24.14
C VAL A 145 -1.41 -7.58 23.37
N LYS A 146 -1.39 -7.95 22.10
CA LYS A 146 -2.58 -7.87 21.26
C LYS A 146 -2.46 -8.78 20.04
N LYS A 147 -3.59 -9.35 19.64
CA LYS A 147 -3.77 -10.05 18.36
C LYS A 147 -4.94 -9.44 17.62
N ILE A 148 -4.80 -9.34 16.30
CA ILE A 148 -5.88 -8.91 15.40
C ILE A 148 -5.86 -9.80 14.17
N ILE A 149 -7.02 -9.93 13.53
CA ILE A 149 -7.13 -10.50 12.19
C ILE A 149 -7.23 -9.34 11.20
N LEU A 150 -6.33 -9.32 10.22
CA LEU A 150 -6.40 -8.35 9.14
C LEU A 150 -7.59 -8.68 8.24
N PRO A 151 -8.44 -7.71 7.93
CA PRO A 151 -9.53 -7.93 6.98
C PRO A 151 -8.98 -8.23 5.59
N SER A 152 -9.70 -8.99 4.81
CA SER A 152 -9.41 -9.22 3.41
C SER A 152 -10.58 -8.83 2.53
N LYS A 153 -10.31 -8.56 1.27
CA LYS A 153 -11.30 -8.20 0.26
C LYS A 153 -10.99 -8.92 -1.04
N ASP A 154 -12.01 -9.47 -1.65
CA ASP A 154 -11.90 -10.00 -3.00
C ASP A 154 -11.77 -8.85 -4.00
N VAL A 155 -10.76 -8.92 -4.84
CA VAL A 155 -10.51 -7.98 -5.93
C VAL A 155 -10.49 -8.73 -7.26
N ASN A 156 -11.05 -8.11 -8.30
CA ASN A 156 -10.96 -8.62 -9.65
C ASN A 156 -9.73 -8.02 -10.33
N ILE A 157 -8.92 -8.87 -10.95
CA ILE A 157 -7.75 -8.47 -11.71
C ILE A 157 -8.01 -8.87 -13.16
N TYR A 158 -8.20 -7.87 -14.03
CA TYR A 158 -8.56 -8.10 -15.42
C TYR A 158 -7.35 -8.42 -16.29
N SER A 159 -6.21 -7.78 -15.98
CA SER A 159 -4.93 -8.04 -16.63
C SER A 159 -3.79 -7.73 -15.67
N ILE A 160 -2.69 -8.45 -15.80
CA ILE A 160 -1.44 -8.20 -15.13
C ILE A 160 -0.32 -8.70 -16.02
N GLU A 161 0.70 -7.87 -16.26
CA GLU A 161 1.81 -8.21 -17.14
C GLU A 161 3.12 -7.67 -16.61
N LEU A 162 4.19 -8.38 -16.92
CA LEU A 162 5.55 -7.90 -16.71
C LEU A 162 5.95 -7.00 -17.88
N LEU A 163 6.09 -5.71 -17.63
CA LEU A 163 6.46 -4.75 -18.65
C LEU A 163 7.98 -4.71 -18.90
N GLU A 164 8.75 -4.81 -17.81
CA GLU A 164 10.19 -4.60 -17.83
C GLU A 164 10.83 -5.29 -16.63
N LYS A 165 12.03 -5.78 -16.78
CA LYS A 165 12.89 -6.20 -15.67
C LYS A 165 14.30 -5.63 -15.87
N GLY A 166 15.02 -5.44 -14.79
CA GLY A 166 16.39 -4.94 -14.79
C GLY A 166 17.07 -5.25 -13.48
N GLU A 167 18.35 -5.05 -13.44
CA GLU A 167 19.15 -5.10 -12.24
C GLU A 167 19.45 -3.68 -11.76
N ILE A 168 19.52 -3.50 -10.47
CA ILE A 168 19.91 -2.27 -9.83
C ILE A 168 20.95 -2.56 -8.76
N LYS A 169 21.97 -1.73 -8.68
CA LYS A 169 22.94 -1.83 -7.60
C LYS A 169 22.42 -1.13 -6.36
N VAL A 170 22.82 -1.63 -5.18
CA VAL A 170 22.38 -1.07 -3.89
C VAL A 170 22.78 0.41 -3.77
N GLU A 171 23.93 0.80 -4.30
CA GLU A 171 24.41 2.18 -4.34
C GLU A 171 23.52 3.14 -5.14
N ASP A 172 22.79 2.63 -6.14
CA ASP A 172 21.89 3.40 -7.00
C ASP A 172 20.46 3.48 -6.43
N LEU A 173 20.18 2.82 -5.31
CA LEU A 173 18.85 2.81 -4.69
C LEU A 173 18.46 4.17 -4.11
N VAL A 174 19.44 4.97 -3.71
CA VAL A 174 19.22 6.31 -3.11
C VAL A 174 18.47 7.25 -4.06
N ASP A 175 18.61 7.06 -5.37
CA ASP A 175 17.96 7.89 -6.39
C ASP A 175 16.55 7.41 -6.76
N ILE A 176 16.09 6.27 -6.20
CA ILE A 176 14.77 5.69 -6.48
C ILE A 176 13.76 6.03 -5.38
N PHE A 177 14.22 6.37 -4.22
CA PHE A 177 13.47 6.75 -3.03
C PHE A 177 13.75 8.21 -2.69
#